data_09d6118ad1b6584b3cbbff917e196515
#
_entry.id   09d6118ad1b6584b3cbbff917e196515
#
_cell.length_a   1.000
_cell.length_b   1.000
_cell.length_c   1.000
_cell.angle_alpha   90.00
_cell.angle_beta   90.00
_cell.angle_gamma   90.00
#
_symmetry.space_group_name_H-M   'P 1'
#
loop_
_entity.id
_entity.type
_entity.pdbx_description
1 polymer ?
#
loop_
_entity_poly.entity_id
_entity_poly.type
_entity_poly.pdbx_seq_one_letter_code
_entity_poly.pdbx_strand_id
1 'polypeptide(L)'
;MKISILLPYKENFSPTYPGAVSLFVYETSKKSIYKKNITVYGSTKLKKKFPIKYKNISLINIPLTSQTRNYVNKFIRLERETNSSIIEIHNRPSYVKIISSQTKNKVLSLYFHNDPLSMDGSKTIEDRKSLLKSCYKIIFNSNWSKK
;
A
#
# COMPACT_ATOMS: atom_id res chain seq x y z
N MET A 1 -18.99 -0.45 -1.71
CA MET A 1 -17.71 -0.26 -0.99
C MET A 1 -16.58 -0.40 -2.01
N LYS A 2 -15.68 0.60 -2.13
CA LYS A 2 -14.48 0.55 -2.99
C LYS A 2 -13.25 0.37 -2.12
N ILE A 3 -12.24 -0.33 -2.64
CA ILE A 3 -10.99 -0.65 -1.93
C ILE A 3 -9.82 -0.21 -2.80
N SER A 4 -8.94 0.60 -2.24
CA SER A 4 -7.66 0.99 -2.86
C SER A 4 -6.53 0.25 -2.18
N ILE A 5 -5.71 -0.48 -2.93
CA ILE A 5 -4.54 -1.20 -2.43
C ILE A 5 -3.29 -0.48 -2.90
N LEU A 6 -2.46 -0.02 -1.96
CA LEU A 6 -1.19 0.64 -2.26
C LEU A 6 -0.02 -0.32 -2.08
N LEU A 7 0.68 -0.60 -3.16
CA LEU A 7 1.90 -1.40 -3.19
C LEU A 7 3.12 -0.58 -2.76
N PRO A 8 4.20 -1.23 -2.31
CA PRO A 8 5.50 -0.57 -2.12
C PRO A 8 5.97 0.12 -3.41
N TYR A 9 6.69 1.23 -3.27
CA TYR A 9 7.34 1.89 -4.39
C TYR A 9 8.30 0.92 -5.12
N LYS A 10 8.27 0.89 -6.44
CA LYS A 10 9.02 -0.02 -7.33
C LYS A 10 8.62 -1.49 -7.24
N GLU A 11 7.54 -1.84 -6.58
CA GLU A 11 7.01 -3.21 -6.63
C GLU A 11 6.42 -3.50 -8.00
N ASN A 12 6.84 -4.60 -8.64
CA ASN A 12 6.38 -4.98 -9.98
C ASN A 12 5.03 -5.69 -9.93
N PHE A 13 3.95 -5.02 -10.33
CA PHE A 13 2.62 -5.62 -10.47
C PHE A 13 2.43 -6.21 -11.87
N SER A 14 3.15 -7.28 -12.17
CA SER A 14 3.20 -7.88 -13.50
C SER A 14 3.40 -9.40 -13.40
N PRO A 15 2.82 -10.21 -14.31
CA PRO A 15 3.13 -11.64 -14.39
C PRO A 15 4.57 -11.91 -14.85
N THR A 16 5.23 -10.93 -15.46
CA THR A 16 6.65 -10.97 -15.81
C THR A 16 7.46 -10.37 -14.67
N TYR A 17 8.26 -11.16 -13.98
CA TYR A 17 9.04 -10.74 -12.80
C TYR A 17 8.21 -10.08 -11.70
N PRO A 18 7.20 -10.76 -11.14
CA PRO A 18 6.38 -10.20 -10.07
C PRO A 18 7.20 -10.00 -8.81
N GLY A 19 6.96 -8.90 -8.08
CA GLY A 19 7.37 -8.80 -6.69
C GLY A 19 6.53 -9.72 -5.81
N ALA A 20 7.08 -10.17 -4.68
CA ALA A 20 6.38 -11.09 -3.76
C ALA A 20 5.07 -10.48 -3.21
N VAL A 21 5.11 -9.21 -2.85
CA VAL A 21 3.92 -8.48 -2.38
C VAL A 21 2.88 -8.34 -3.49
N SER A 22 3.32 -8.05 -4.71
CA SER A 22 2.43 -7.95 -5.89
C SER A 22 1.74 -9.25 -6.20
N LEU A 23 2.46 -10.36 -6.13
CA LEU A 23 1.88 -11.69 -6.36
C LEU A 23 0.84 -12.02 -5.29
N PHE A 24 1.15 -11.76 -4.02
CA PHE A 24 0.20 -11.94 -2.91
C PHE A 24 -1.07 -11.09 -3.13
N VAL A 25 -0.92 -9.80 -3.43
CA VAL A 25 -2.05 -8.88 -3.67
C VAL A 25 -2.89 -9.35 -4.86
N TYR A 26 -2.24 -9.80 -5.94
CA TYR A 26 -2.96 -10.33 -7.09
C TYR A 26 -3.77 -11.58 -6.74
N GLU A 27 -3.16 -12.57 -6.11
CA GLU A 27 -3.82 -13.85 -5.78
C GLU A 27 -4.97 -13.67 -4.79
N THR A 28 -4.81 -12.83 -3.78
CA THR A 28 -5.88 -12.53 -2.81
C THR A 28 -7.00 -11.71 -3.43
N SER A 29 -6.68 -10.68 -4.20
CA SER A 29 -7.67 -9.84 -4.88
C SER A 29 -8.48 -10.61 -5.92
N LYS A 30 -7.85 -11.51 -6.67
CA LYS A 30 -8.48 -12.37 -7.68
C LYS A 30 -9.56 -13.27 -7.07
N LYS A 31 -9.34 -13.74 -5.83
CA LYS A 31 -10.26 -14.62 -5.09
C LYS A 31 -11.29 -13.85 -4.26
N SER A 32 -11.12 -12.54 -4.10
CA SER A 32 -12.01 -11.72 -3.30
C SER A 32 -13.40 -11.57 -3.94
N ILE A 33 -14.44 -11.64 -3.11
CA ILE A 33 -15.80 -11.28 -3.51
C ILE A 33 -15.91 -9.81 -3.93
N TYR A 34 -14.99 -8.96 -3.47
CA TYR A 34 -14.89 -7.53 -3.79
C TYR A 34 -13.99 -7.23 -5.01
N LYS A 35 -13.56 -8.24 -5.77
CA LYS A 35 -12.63 -8.10 -6.91
C LYS A 35 -12.95 -6.92 -7.84
N LYS A 36 -14.23 -6.73 -8.19
CA LYS A 36 -14.67 -5.63 -9.07
C LYS A 36 -14.52 -4.24 -8.44
N ASN A 37 -14.41 -4.17 -7.13
CA ASN A 37 -14.34 -2.92 -6.35
C ASN A 37 -12.90 -2.59 -5.92
N ILE A 38 -11.95 -3.47 -6.20
CA ILE A 38 -10.52 -3.30 -5.88
C ILE A 38 -9.83 -2.52 -6.99
N THR A 39 -9.05 -1.51 -6.61
CA THR A 39 -8.08 -0.84 -7.49
C THR A 39 -6.70 -0.91 -6.85
N VAL A 40 -5.74 -1.50 -7.55
CA VAL A 40 -4.35 -1.60 -7.10
C VAL A 40 -3.55 -0.41 -7.63
N TYR A 41 -2.73 0.18 -6.78
CA TYR A 41 -1.84 1.30 -7.10
C TYR A 41 -0.39 0.88 -6.90
N GLY A 42 0.45 1.18 -7.85
CA GLY A 42 1.87 0.85 -7.79
C GLY A 42 2.68 1.62 -8.81
N SER A 43 3.99 1.38 -8.87
CA SER A 43 4.87 2.01 -9.84
C SER A 43 5.70 0.95 -10.56
N THR A 44 5.09 0.24 -11.50
CA THR A 44 5.80 -0.72 -12.35
C THR A 44 6.05 -0.15 -13.75
N LYS A 45 7.25 -0.37 -14.27
CA LYS A 45 7.65 0.01 -15.63
C LYS A 45 7.24 -1.05 -16.68
N LEU A 46 6.95 -2.27 -16.26
CA LEU A 46 6.58 -3.37 -17.17
C LEU A 46 5.23 -3.08 -17.84
N LYS A 47 5.13 -3.33 -19.14
CA LYS A 47 3.90 -3.07 -19.91
C LYS A 47 2.76 -3.99 -19.48
N LYS A 48 3.03 -5.29 -19.35
CA LYS A 48 2.03 -6.28 -18.98
C LYS A 48 1.75 -6.22 -17.48
N LYS A 49 0.50 -6.04 -17.10
CA LYS A 49 0.01 -6.01 -15.70
C LYS A 49 -0.82 -7.24 -15.40
N PHE A 50 -0.97 -7.59 -14.12
CA PHE A 50 -1.99 -8.57 -13.72
C PHE A 50 -3.40 -8.08 -14.10
N PRO A 51 -4.34 -8.98 -14.45
CA PRO A 51 -5.68 -8.62 -14.91
C PRO A 51 -6.62 -8.21 -13.76
N ILE A 52 -6.23 -7.19 -13.03
CA ILE A 52 -7.02 -6.48 -12.00
C ILE A 52 -6.88 -4.99 -12.28
N LYS A 53 -7.90 -4.21 -11.93
CA LYS A 53 -7.87 -2.76 -12.09
C LYS A 53 -6.63 -2.16 -11.43
N TYR A 54 -5.75 -1.57 -12.24
CA TYR A 54 -4.47 -1.05 -11.81
C TYR A 54 -4.28 0.39 -12.26
N LYS A 55 -3.81 1.24 -11.36
CA LYS A 55 -3.38 2.61 -11.65
C LYS A 55 -1.89 2.74 -11.40
N ASN A 56 -1.13 3.10 -12.43
CA ASN A 56 0.31 3.31 -12.32
C ASN A 56 0.62 4.67 -11.72
N ILE A 57 1.50 4.69 -10.73
CA ILE A 57 2.03 5.92 -10.12
C ILE A 57 3.38 6.20 -10.77
N SER A 58 3.39 7.07 -11.76
CA SER A 58 4.62 7.54 -12.41
C SER A 58 5.18 8.73 -11.65
N LEU A 59 6.44 8.65 -11.24
CA LEU A 59 7.16 9.73 -10.59
C LEU A 59 8.18 10.34 -11.55
N ILE A 60 8.29 11.66 -11.50
CA ILE A 60 9.41 12.41 -12.05
C ILE A 60 10.44 12.53 -10.93
N ASN A 61 11.69 12.20 -11.21
CA ASN A 61 12.78 12.41 -10.25
C ASN A 61 12.99 13.91 -10.05
N ILE A 62 12.63 14.41 -8.89
CA ILE A 62 12.88 15.77 -8.48
C ILE A 62 14.05 15.72 -7.47
N PRO A 63 15.21 16.30 -7.78
CA PRO A 63 16.33 16.37 -6.83
C PRO A 63 15.89 16.97 -5.50
N LEU A 64 16.52 16.55 -4.40
CA LEU A 64 16.29 17.05 -3.03
C LEU A 64 14.89 16.78 -2.44
N THR A 65 14.07 15.93 -3.06
CA THR A 65 12.75 15.58 -2.53
C THR A 65 12.68 14.11 -2.11
N SER A 66 11.89 13.82 -1.06
CA SER A 66 11.63 12.45 -0.63
C SER A 66 10.77 11.70 -1.66
N GLN A 67 11.34 10.69 -2.30
CA GLN A 67 10.62 9.84 -3.25
C GLN A 67 9.42 9.15 -2.60
N THR A 68 9.55 8.71 -1.35
CA THR A 68 8.45 8.13 -0.57
C THR A 68 7.29 9.11 -0.45
N ARG A 69 7.56 10.35 -0.03
CA ARG A 69 6.53 11.39 0.10
C ARG A 69 5.87 11.71 -1.25
N ASN A 70 6.67 11.84 -2.32
CA ASN A 70 6.16 12.09 -3.66
C ASN A 70 5.27 10.95 -4.16
N TYR A 71 5.66 9.70 -3.93
CA TYR A 71 4.90 8.52 -4.28
C TYR A 71 3.54 8.48 -3.57
N VAL A 72 3.54 8.66 -2.26
CA VAL A 72 2.32 8.64 -1.44
C VAL A 72 1.41 9.84 -1.77
N ASN A 73 1.95 11.03 -1.96
CA ASN A 73 1.15 12.19 -2.35
C ASN A 73 0.49 12.01 -3.73
N LYS A 74 1.22 11.41 -4.69
CA LYS A 74 0.65 11.08 -6.00
C LYS A 74 -0.45 10.01 -5.89
N PHE A 75 -0.24 9.00 -5.05
CA PHE A 75 -1.29 8.03 -4.71
C PHE A 75 -2.55 8.73 -4.18
N ILE A 76 -2.41 9.60 -3.18
CA ILE A 76 -3.55 10.30 -2.57
C ILE A 76 -4.33 11.11 -3.62
N ARG A 77 -3.64 11.76 -4.55
CA ARG A 77 -4.31 12.49 -5.66
C ARG A 77 -5.13 11.56 -6.54
N LEU A 78 -4.55 10.43 -6.97
CA LEU A 78 -5.24 9.45 -7.82
C LEU A 78 -6.38 8.74 -7.07
N GLU A 79 -6.20 8.54 -5.76
CA GLU A 79 -7.17 7.88 -4.90
C GLU A 79 -8.43 8.75 -4.68
N ARG A 80 -8.29 10.08 -4.65
CA ARG A 80 -9.44 11.01 -4.58
C ARG A 80 -10.43 10.79 -5.72
N GLU A 81 -9.97 10.47 -6.92
CA GLU A 81 -10.84 10.13 -8.06
C GLU A 81 -11.56 8.80 -7.86
N THR A 82 -10.89 7.82 -7.29
CA THR A 82 -11.48 6.50 -6.98
C THR A 82 -12.46 6.60 -5.83
N ASN A 83 -12.16 7.45 -4.87
CA ASN A 83 -12.91 7.69 -3.64
C ASN A 83 -13.29 6.37 -2.94
N SER A 84 -12.28 5.59 -2.56
CA SER A 84 -12.48 4.33 -1.84
C SER A 84 -12.87 4.56 -0.38
N SER A 85 -13.57 3.59 0.19
CA SER A 85 -13.88 3.57 1.64
C SER A 85 -12.72 3.02 2.46
N ILE A 86 -11.94 2.11 1.85
CA ILE A 86 -10.84 1.41 2.49
C ILE A 86 -9.57 1.64 1.69
N ILE A 87 -8.47 1.95 2.38
CA ILE A 87 -7.12 1.97 1.84
C ILE A 87 -6.31 0.89 2.54
N GLU A 88 -5.82 -0.07 1.77
CA GLU A 88 -4.93 -1.13 2.23
C GLU A 88 -3.49 -0.81 1.82
N ILE A 89 -2.58 -0.77 2.79
CA ILE A 89 -1.17 -0.41 2.61
C ILE A 89 -0.34 -1.67 2.84
N HIS A 90 0.47 -2.05 1.86
CA HIS A 90 1.30 -3.24 1.95
C HIS A 90 2.75 -2.91 2.26
N ASN A 91 3.26 -3.51 3.33
CA ASN A 91 4.69 -3.58 3.68
C ASN A 91 5.41 -2.23 3.74
N ARG A 92 4.70 -1.14 4.03
CA ARG A 92 5.26 0.23 4.15
C ARG A 92 4.57 1.02 5.26
N PRO A 93 4.89 0.75 6.54
CA PRO A 93 4.28 1.46 7.67
C PRO A 93 4.53 2.97 7.64
N SER A 94 5.66 3.42 7.07
CA SER A 94 5.96 4.85 6.89
C SER A 94 4.95 5.61 6.03
N TYR A 95 4.18 4.92 5.16
CA TYR A 95 3.13 5.56 4.35
C TYR A 95 1.90 5.95 5.18
N VAL A 96 1.64 5.21 6.26
CA VAL A 96 0.44 5.37 7.09
C VAL A 96 0.32 6.79 7.62
N LYS A 97 1.40 7.35 8.18
CA LYS A 97 1.42 8.71 8.74
C LYS A 97 1.04 9.77 7.70
N ILE A 98 1.53 9.64 6.46
CA ILE A 98 1.26 10.58 5.38
C ILE A 98 -0.21 10.46 4.93
N ILE A 99 -0.69 9.23 4.77
CA ILE A 99 -2.04 8.96 4.29
C ILE A 99 -3.07 9.37 5.34
N SER A 100 -2.90 8.98 6.61
CA SER A 100 -3.84 9.30 7.69
C SER A 100 -4.02 10.79 7.91
N SER A 101 -2.95 11.58 7.74
CA SER A 101 -3.03 13.05 7.86
C SER A 101 -3.86 13.73 6.78
N GLN A 102 -4.05 13.06 5.61
CA GLN A 102 -4.71 13.62 4.44
C GLN A 102 -6.03 12.93 4.06
N THR A 103 -6.41 11.84 4.74
CA THR A 103 -7.58 11.00 4.40
C THR A 103 -8.43 10.67 5.62
N LYS A 104 -8.89 11.70 6.34
CA LYS A 104 -9.56 11.58 7.66
C LYS A 104 -10.77 10.64 7.73
N ASN A 105 -11.49 10.43 6.63
CA ASN A 105 -12.73 9.65 6.58
C ASN A 105 -12.56 8.26 5.94
N LYS A 106 -11.34 7.75 5.88
CA LYS A 106 -11.05 6.46 5.25
C LYS A 106 -10.56 5.44 6.27
N VAL A 107 -10.98 4.20 6.09
CA VAL A 107 -10.50 3.07 6.89
C VAL A 107 -9.14 2.67 6.36
N LEU A 108 -8.10 2.74 7.20
CA LEU A 108 -6.76 2.31 6.83
C LEU A 108 -6.48 0.91 7.38
N SER A 109 -5.95 0.03 6.53
CA SER A 109 -5.42 -1.27 6.91
C SER A 109 -3.95 -1.36 6.50
N LEU A 110 -3.11 -1.90 7.38
CA LEU A 110 -1.68 -2.10 7.11
C LEU A 110 -1.36 -3.60 7.12
N TYR A 111 -0.71 -4.06 6.05
CA TYR A 111 -0.28 -5.44 5.88
C TYR A 111 1.24 -5.55 5.99
N PHE A 112 1.73 -6.31 6.97
CA PHE A 112 3.15 -6.63 7.10
C PHE A 112 3.46 -7.97 6.43
N HIS A 113 4.40 -7.95 5.50
CA HIS A 113 4.97 -9.14 4.85
C HIS A 113 6.35 -9.48 5.39
N ASN A 114 7.04 -8.52 5.98
CA ASN A 114 8.35 -8.64 6.58
C ASN A 114 8.30 -8.31 8.08
N ASP A 115 9.44 -8.44 8.77
CA ASP A 115 9.57 -8.10 10.18
C ASP A 115 9.24 -6.62 10.45
N PRO A 116 8.19 -6.33 11.23
CA PRO A 116 7.80 -4.96 11.56
C PRO A 116 8.90 -4.16 12.29
N LEU A 117 9.76 -4.83 13.06
CA LEU A 117 10.81 -4.17 13.84
C LEU A 117 11.96 -3.65 12.98
N SER A 118 12.11 -4.17 11.75
CA SER A 118 13.14 -3.75 10.81
C SER A 118 12.71 -2.61 9.87
N MET A 119 11.43 -2.23 9.87
CA MET A 119 10.86 -1.35 8.84
C MET A 119 10.73 0.10 9.31
N ASP A 120 11.06 1.05 8.44
CA ASP A 120 10.85 2.48 8.71
C ASP A 120 9.37 2.79 8.92
N GLY A 121 9.08 3.47 10.04
CA GLY A 121 7.72 3.77 10.48
C GLY A 121 7.10 2.72 11.41
N SER A 122 7.89 1.71 11.85
CA SER A 122 7.48 0.74 12.87
C SER A 122 8.61 0.27 13.79
N LYS A 123 9.84 0.79 13.61
CA LYS A 123 11.01 0.41 14.41
C LYS A 123 10.87 0.77 15.89
N THR A 124 10.40 1.96 16.17
CA THR A 124 10.28 2.46 17.55
C THR A 124 8.94 2.10 18.18
N ILE A 125 8.86 2.14 19.49
CA ILE A 125 7.61 1.93 20.24
C ILE A 125 6.61 3.05 19.87
N GLU A 126 7.08 4.28 19.72
CA GLU A 126 6.28 5.46 19.32
C GLU A 126 5.69 5.29 17.93
N ASP A 127 6.47 4.80 16.97
CA ASP A 127 5.98 4.47 15.63
C ASP A 127 4.83 3.46 15.71
N ARG A 128 5.02 2.37 16.44
CA ARG A 128 4.00 1.32 16.56
C ARG A 128 2.74 1.82 17.28
N LYS A 129 2.87 2.64 18.32
CA LYS A 129 1.72 3.30 18.95
C LYS A 129 0.98 4.21 17.98
N SER A 130 1.70 4.93 17.12
CA SER A 130 1.11 5.77 16.08
C SER A 130 0.35 4.96 15.04
N LEU A 131 0.90 3.81 14.61
CA LEU A 131 0.23 2.90 13.68
C LEU A 131 -1.08 2.35 14.28
N LEU A 132 -1.07 1.92 15.55
CA LEU A 132 -2.26 1.44 16.25
C LEU A 132 -3.38 2.49 16.35
N LYS A 133 -3.02 3.78 16.44
CA LYS A 133 -4.00 4.89 16.44
C LYS A 133 -4.53 5.21 15.05
N SER A 134 -3.71 5.01 14.01
CA SER A 134 -4.03 5.44 12.64
C SER A 134 -4.69 4.34 11.81
N CYS A 135 -4.43 3.07 12.10
CA CYS A 135 -4.96 1.93 11.35
C CYS A 135 -6.14 1.30 12.08
N TYR A 136 -7.21 1.06 11.35
CA TYR A 136 -8.31 0.22 11.83
C TYR A 136 -7.89 -1.24 12.01
N LYS A 137 -7.00 -1.73 11.14
CA LYS A 137 -6.50 -3.10 11.18
C LYS A 137 -5.02 -3.16 10.81
N ILE A 138 -4.26 -3.95 11.57
CA ILE A 138 -2.89 -4.32 11.25
C ILE A 138 -2.85 -5.83 11.08
N ILE A 139 -2.35 -6.29 9.95
CA ILE A 139 -2.36 -7.70 9.54
C ILE A 139 -0.92 -8.17 9.38
N PHE A 140 -0.63 -9.34 9.91
CA PHE A 140 0.66 -10.00 9.84
C PHE A 140 0.53 -11.32 9.08
N ASN A 141 1.52 -11.67 8.28
CA ASN A 141 1.55 -12.93 7.52
C ASN A 141 1.94 -14.15 8.36
N SER A 142 2.40 -13.94 9.60
CA SER A 142 2.80 -15.02 10.50
C SER A 142 2.64 -14.64 11.98
N ASN A 143 2.52 -15.63 12.85
CA ASN A 143 2.51 -15.42 14.31
C ASN A 143 3.84 -14.86 14.83
N TRP A 144 4.94 -15.15 14.14
CA TRP A 144 6.27 -14.64 14.50
C TRP A 144 6.33 -13.11 14.32
N SER A 145 5.82 -12.59 13.21
CA SER A 145 5.83 -11.15 12.93
C SER A 145 4.81 -10.35 13.75
N LYS A 146 3.90 -11.03 14.46
CA LYS A 146 2.92 -10.40 15.36
C LYS A 146 3.49 -10.09 16.74
N LYS A 147 4.54 -10.78 17.17
CA LYS A 147 5.20 -10.56 18.45
C LYS A 147 5.92 -9.23 18.48
#